data_8fba7a23e8de2ef8821e5db387d1226b
#
_entry.id   8fba7a23e8de2ef8821e5db387d1226b
#
_cell.length_a   1.000
_cell.length_b   1.000
_cell.length_c   1.000
_cell.angle_alpha   90.00
_cell.angle_beta   90.00
_cell.angle_gamma   90.00
#
_symmetry.space_group_name_H-M   'P 1'
#
loop_
_entity.id
_entity.type
_entity.pdbx_description
1 polymer ?
#
loop_
_entity_poly.entity_id
_entity_poly.type
_entity_poly.pdbx_seq_one_letter_code
_entity_poly.pdbx_strand_id
1 'polypeptide(L)'
;MQTRILAVAAFAALSAVAAQAGTLQNGAWTPSTACTTPGDPPAISDKSPDAYNKTGKAVQAWQVSAQNYANCVQSEAKADQNAVVNDANANVTKLSDQLKALAAANDAAIAKLKAKK
;
A
#
# COMPACT_ATOMS: atom_id res chain seq x y z
N MET A 1 8.57 17.12 50.88
CA MET A 1 7.61 16.74 49.82
C MET A 1 8.27 16.97 48.45
N GLN A 2 8.79 15.93 47.84
CA GLN A 2 9.36 16.02 46.50
C GLN A 2 8.33 15.48 45.48
N THR A 3 7.76 16.42 44.75
CA THR A 3 6.81 16.14 43.70
C THR A 3 7.58 15.58 42.48
N ARG A 4 7.50 14.28 42.27
CA ARG A 4 8.03 13.66 41.05
C ARG A 4 7.07 13.90 39.88
N ILE A 5 7.42 14.85 39.04
CA ILE A 5 6.74 15.09 37.75
C ILE A 5 7.10 13.91 36.84
N LEU A 6 6.13 13.05 36.60
CA LEU A 6 6.19 12.03 35.54
C LEU A 6 6.01 12.76 34.20
N ALA A 7 7.11 12.97 33.49
CA ALA A 7 7.07 13.39 32.09
C ALA A 7 6.53 12.23 31.25
N VAL A 8 5.26 12.29 30.91
CA VAL A 8 4.68 11.44 29.88
C VAL A 8 5.18 11.97 28.53
N ALA A 9 6.22 11.33 28.01
CA ALA A 9 6.63 11.56 26.62
C ALA A 9 5.54 11.03 25.71
N ALA A 10 4.71 11.91 25.18
CA ALA A 10 3.80 11.61 24.11
C ALA A 10 4.64 11.36 22.84
N PHE A 11 4.88 10.11 22.50
CA PHE A 11 5.36 9.73 21.20
C PHE A 11 4.25 9.98 20.18
N ALA A 12 4.33 11.12 19.52
CA ALA A 12 3.60 11.34 18.29
C ALA A 12 4.16 10.37 17.25
N ALA A 13 3.51 9.22 17.08
CA ALA A 13 3.75 8.34 15.96
C ALA A 13 3.33 9.11 14.69
N LEU A 14 4.29 9.70 13.99
CA LEU A 14 4.09 10.09 12.60
C LEU A 14 3.86 8.79 11.83
N SER A 15 2.60 8.42 11.69
CA SER A 15 2.18 7.45 10.71
C SER A 15 2.48 8.07 9.36
N ALA A 16 3.63 7.73 8.77
CA ALA A 16 3.84 7.95 7.35
C ALA A 16 2.76 7.12 6.65
N VAL A 17 1.67 7.78 6.29
CA VAL A 17 0.68 7.19 5.39
C VAL A 17 1.45 6.99 4.10
N ALA A 18 1.88 5.76 3.82
CA ALA A 18 2.41 5.41 2.52
C ALA A 18 1.34 5.82 1.50
N ALA A 19 1.68 6.76 0.62
CA ALA A 19 0.77 7.20 -0.42
C ALA A 19 0.46 5.98 -1.28
N GLN A 20 -0.74 5.44 -1.14
CA GLN A 20 -1.24 4.37 -1.98
C GLN A 20 -1.50 4.96 -3.36
N ALA A 21 -0.99 4.34 -4.41
CA ALA A 21 -1.19 4.78 -5.77
C ALA A 21 -2.63 4.53 -6.23
N GLY A 22 -3.21 3.39 -5.85
CA GLY A 22 -4.61 3.03 -6.11
C GLY A 22 -5.51 3.15 -4.87
N THR A 23 -6.77 2.77 -5.02
CA THR A 23 -7.79 2.80 -3.96
C THR A 23 -8.37 1.41 -3.74
N LEU A 24 -8.43 0.98 -2.47
CA LEU A 24 -9.09 -0.26 -2.06
C LEU A 24 -10.41 0.07 -1.38
N GLN A 25 -11.53 -0.35 -1.97
CA GLN A 25 -12.87 -0.20 -1.39
C GLN A 25 -13.64 -1.53 -1.46
N ASN A 26 -14.23 -1.95 -0.36
CA ASN A 26 -15.04 -3.17 -0.28
C ASN A 26 -14.36 -4.43 -0.85
N GLY A 27 -13.04 -4.54 -0.70
CA GLY A 27 -12.26 -5.64 -1.25
C GLY A 27 -11.92 -5.53 -2.74
N ALA A 28 -12.33 -4.46 -3.41
CA ALA A 28 -11.98 -4.16 -4.80
C ALA A 28 -10.91 -3.06 -4.86
N TRP A 29 -9.82 -3.34 -5.55
CA TRP A 29 -8.77 -2.36 -5.79
C TRP A 29 -8.92 -1.73 -7.17
N THR A 30 -8.74 -0.41 -7.24
CA THR A 30 -8.76 0.35 -8.50
C THR A 30 -7.50 1.19 -8.62
N PRO A 31 -6.90 1.28 -9.83
CA PRO A 31 -5.73 2.12 -10.05
C PRO A 31 -6.07 3.61 -9.90
N SER A 32 -5.04 4.43 -9.70
CA SER A 32 -5.20 5.88 -9.69
C SER A 32 -5.55 6.43 -11.09
N THR A 33 -5.98 7.68 -11.14
CA THR A 33 -6.25 8.39 -12.40
C THR A 33 -4.99 8.67 -13.23
N ALA A 34 -3.79 8.44 -12.67
CA ALA A 34 -2.54 8.50 -13.42
C ALA A 34 -2.43 7.37 -14.46
N CYS A 35 -3.08 6.23 -14.22
CA CYS A 35 -3.22 5.17 -15.20
C CYS A 35 -4.38 5.48 -16.14
N THR A 36 -4.05 6.05 -17.31
CA THR A 36 -5.04 6.43 -18.30
C THR A 36 -5.59 5.22 -19.04
N THR A 37 -6.91 5.02 -18.97
CA THR A 37 -7.58 3.93 -19.68
C THR A 37 -7.49 4.12 -21.19
N PRO A 38 -7.30 3.03 -21.98
CA PRO A 38 -7.20 3.14 -23.42
C PRO A 38 -8.54 3.43 -24.11
N GLY A 39 -9.65 3.36 -23.38
CA GLY A 39 -11.00 3.40 -23.96
C GLY A 39 -11.38 2.09 -24.66
N ASP A 40 -12.46 2.13 -25.42
CA ASP A 40 -12.93 0.97 -26.18
C ASP A 40 -12.02 0.67 -27.37
N PRO A 41 -11.82 -0.60 -27.73
CA PRO A 41 -11.06 -0.95 -28.91
C PRO A 41 -11.74 -0.44 -30.17
N PRO A 42 -10.97 0.05 -31.18
CA PRO A 42 -11.55 0.52 -32.43
C PRO A 42 -12.18 -0.61 -33.22
N ALA A 43 -13.28 -0.32 -33.91
CA ALA A 43 -13.91 -1.28 -34.80
C ALA A 43 -13.05 -1.51 -36.04
N ILE A 44 -12.95 -2.76 -36.49
CA ILE A 44 -12.24 -3.13 -37.71
C ILE A 44 -13.20 -2.99 -38.88
N SER A 45 -12.79 -2.25 -39.94
CA SER A 45 -13.60 -2.06 -41.17
C SER A 45 -13.24 -3.12 -42.21
N ASP A 46 -14.24 -3.70 -42.81
CA ASP A 46 -14.14 -4.62 -43.96
C ASP A 46 -14.68 -4.01 -45.29
N LYS A 47 -14.97 -2.68 -45.26
CA LYS A 47 -15.61 -2.01 -46.40
C LYS A 47 -14.72 -1.84 -47.62
N SER A 48 -13.42 -1.68 -47.42
CA SER A 48 -12.42 -1.57 -48.48
C SER A 48 -11.02 -1.84 -47.91
N PRO A 49 -10.02 -2.17 -48.74
CA PRO A 49 -8.65 -2.33 -48.34
C PRO A 49 -8.07 -1.11 -47.61
N ASP A 50 -8.36 0.07 -48.10
CA ASP A 50 -7.91 1.33 -47.49
C ASP A 50 -8.55 1.55 -46.12
N ALA A 51 -9.84 1.29 -45.96
CA ALA A 51 -10.55 1.38 -44.71
C ALA A 51 -10.02 0.33 -43.69
N TYR A 52 -9.74 -0.88 -44.15
CA TYR A 52 -9.13 -1.91 -43.33
C TYR A 52 -7.73 -1.49 -42.84
N ASN A 53 -6.87 -0.99 -43.74
CA ASN A 53 -5.54 -0.53 -43.39
C ASN A 53 -5.57 0.65 -42.38
N LYS A 54 -6.53 1.56 -42.53
CA LYS A 54 -6.72 2.66 -41.62
C LYS A 54 -7.14 2.20 -40.22
N THR A 55 -8.09 1.23 -40.16
CA THR A 55 -8.47 0.64 -38.87
C THR A 55 -7.32 -0.18 -38.25
N GLY A 56 -6.49 -0.84 -39.05
CA GLY A 56 -5.30 -1.54 -38.56
C GLY A 56 -4.34 -0.62 -37.81
N LYS A 57 -4.11 0.58 -38.32
CA LYS A 57 -3.29 1.60 -37.64
C LYS A 57 -3.93 2.05 -36.32
N ALA A 58 -5.25 2.24 -36.31
CA ALA A 58 -5.99 2.59 -35.10
C ALA A 58 -5.93 1.48 -34.04
N VAL A 59 -6.04 0.22 -34.46
CA VAL A 59 -5.87 -0.94 -33.58
C VAL A 59 -4.47 -0.99 -32.96
N GLN A 60 -3.42 -0.76 -33.77
CA GLN A 60 -2.05 -0.70 -33.26
C GLN A 60 -1.86 0.40 -32.21
N ALA A 61 -2.39 1.61 -32.46
CA ALA A 61 -2.31 2.70 -31.51
C ALA A 61 -3.06 2.39 -30.22
N TRP A 62 -4.24 1.77 -30.32
CA TRP A 62 -5.01 1.33 -29.16
C TRP A 62 -4.25 0.24 -28.36
N GLN A 63 -3.62 -0.73 -29.03
CA GLN A 63 -2.82 -1.78 -28.38
C GLN A 63 -1.67 -1.19 -27.57
N VAL A 64 -0.99 -0.16 -28.07
CA VAL A 64 0.06 0.54 -27.32
C VAL A 64 -0.52 1.20 -26.07
N SER A 65 -1.65 1.88 -26.20
CA SER A 65 -2.33 2.52 -25.07
C SER A 65 -2.79 1.48 -24.03
N ALA A 66 -3.33 0.35 -24.49
CA ALA A 66 -3.75 -0.75 -23.63
C ALA A 66 -2.56 -1.36 -22.86
N GLN A 67 -1.43 -1.56 -23.55
CA GLN A 67 -0.21 -2.06 -22.90
C GLN A 67 0.33 -1.08 -21.86
N ASN A 68 0.34 0.20 -22.18
CA ASN A 68 0.78 1.24 -21.23
C ASN A 68 -0.13 1.27 -19.98
N TYR A 69 -1.44 1.17 -20.19
CA TYR A 69 -2.39 1.07 -19.08
C TYR A 69 -2.14 -0.17 -18.22
N ALA A 70 -1.98 -1.34 -18.84
CA ALA A 70 -1.70 -2.58 -18.12
C ALA A 70 -0.42 -2.49 -17.29
N ASN A 71 0.65 -1.94 -17.86
CA ASN A 71 1.92 -1.74 -17.15
C ASN A 71 1.77 -0.77 -15.97
N CYS A 72 1.03 0.32 -16.15
CA CYS A 72 0.73 1.28 -15.09
C CYS A 72 -0.03 0.62 -13.94
N VAL A 73 -1.12 -0.10 -14.25
CA VAL A 73 -1.94 -0.82 -13.27
C VAL A 73 -1.11 -1.82 -12.47
N GLN A 74 -0.29 -2.61 -13.15
CA GLN A 74 0.59 -3.58 -12.49
C GLN A 74 1.62 -2.93 -11.58
N SER A 75 2.20 -1.80 -12.01
CA SER A 75 3.18 -1.05 -11.23
C SER A 75 2.56 -0.47 -9.95
N GLU A 76 1.38 0.15 -10.06
CA GLU A 76 0.67 0.69 -8.91
C GLU A 76 0.21 -0.42 -7.95
N ALA A 77 -0.36 -1.50 -8.47
CA ALA A 77 -0.80 -2.62 -7.65
C ALA A 77 0.36 -3.24 -6.86
N LYS A 78 1.53 -3.38 -7.49
CA LYS A 78 2.72 -3.88 -6.82
C LYS A 78 3.22 -2.93 -5.73
N ALA A 79 3.20 -1.62 -5.98
CA ALA A 79 3.59 -0.62 -5.00
C ALA A 79 2.66 -0.64 -3.78
N ASP A 80 1.35 -0.70 -4.00
CA ASP A 80 0.34 -0.77 -2.94
C ASP A 80 0.45 -2.08 -2.14
N GLN A 81 0.67 -3.21 -2.82
CA GLN A 81 0.90 -4.49 -2.16
C GLN A 81 2.12 -4.44 -1.25
N ASN A 82 3.23 -3.88 -1.72
CA ASN A 82 4.45 -3.73 -0.92
C ASN A 82 4.21 -2.82 0.29
N ALA A 83 3.47 -1.71 0.12
CA ALA A 83 3.13 -0.82 1.21
C ALA A 83 2.32 -1.54 2.29
N VAL A 84 1.28 -2.28 1.92
CA VAL A 84 0.45 -3.05 2.86
C VAL A 84 1.27 -4.10 3.61
N VAL A 85 2.13 -4.83 2.91
CA VAL A 85 3.00 -5.85 3.53
C VAL A 85 3.99 -5.21 4.50
N ASN A 86 4.61 -4.10 4.11
CA ASN A 86 5.56 -3.38 4.97
C ASN A 86 4.89 -2.83 6.22
N ASP A 87 3.70 -2.25 6.10
CA ASP A 87 2.93 -1.73 7.23
C ASP A 87 2.50 -2.86 8.17
N ALA A 88 2.04 -3.98 7.63
CA ALA A 88 1.69 -5.16 8.42
C ALA A 88 2.90 -5.70 9.19
N ASN A 89 4.06 -5.81 8.55
CA ASN A 89 5.30 -6.25 9.19
C ASN A 89 5.77 -5.27 10.27
N ALA A 90 5.65 -3.97 10.03
CA ALA A 90 5.98 -2.96 11.03
C ALA A 90 5.07 -3.05 12.27
N ASN A 91 3.78 -3.29 12.07
CA ASN A 91 2.84 -3.50 13.17
C ASN A 91 3.16 -4.75 13.98
N VAL A 92 3.50 -5.85 13.33
CA VAL A 92 3.90 -7.10 14.00
C VAL A 92 5.20 -6.91 14.79
N THR A 93 6.19 -6.23 14.21
CA THR A 93 7.45 -5.91 14.90
C THR A 93 7.20 -5.05 16.14
N LYS A 94 6.38 -4.02 16.02
CA LYS A 94 6.00 -3.17 17.16
C LYS A 94 5.33 -3.98 18.28
N LEU A 95 4.42 -4.86 17.94
CA LEU A 95 3.76 -5.73 18.92
C LEU A 95 4.76 -6.67 19.60
N SER A 96 5.68 -7.26 18.83
CA SER A 96 6.74 -8.12 19.37
C SER A 96 7.63 -7.37 20.38
N ASP A 97 8.00 -6.12 20.06
CA ASP A 97 8.80 -5.28 20.96
C ASP A 97 8.03 -4.92 22.23
N GLN A 98 6.72 -4.65 22.12
CA GLN A 98 5.86 -4.41 23.29
C GLN A 98 5.76 -5.65 24.19
N LEU A 99 5.64 -6.85 23.60
CA LEU A 99 5.62 -8.10 24.36
C LEU A 99 6.95 -8.36 25.08
N LYS A 100 8.08 -8.07 24.45
CA LYS A 100 9.41 -8.18 25.10
C LYS A 100 9.54 -7.19 26.24
N ALA A 101 9.09 -5.95 26.06
CA ALA A 101 9.11 -4.94 27.12
C ALA A 101 8.20 -5.32 28.29
N LEU A 102 7.05 -5.89 28.02
CA LEU A 102 6.12 -6.38 29.04
C LEU A 102 6.72 -7.53 29.84
N ALA A 103 7.35 -8.49 29.16
CA ALA A 103 8.04 -9.60 29.82
C ALA A 103 9.16 -9.10 30.77
N ALA A 104 9.98 -8.16 30.29
CA ALA A 104 11.03 -7.56 31.10
C ALA A 104 10.46 -6.80 32.32
N ALA A 105 9.37 -6.07 32.16
CA ALA A 105 8.70 -5.37 33.26
C ALA A 105 8.10 -6.34 34.28
N ASN A 106 7.56 -7.46 33.81
CA ASN A 106 7.02 -8.51 34.68
C ASN A 106 8.15 -9.16 35.52
N ASP A 107 9.28 -9.50 34.89
CA ASP A 107 10.43 -10.08 35.59
C ASP A 107 11.00 -9.12 36.64
N ALA A 108 11.09 -7.83 36.31
CA ALA A 108 11.54 -6.81 37.25
C ALA A 108 10.56 -6.66 38.45
N ALA A 109 9.26 -6.76 38.21
CA ALA A 109 8.25 -6.70 39.26
C ALA A 109 8.37 -7.91 40.21
N ILE A 110 8.53 -9.11 39.65
CA ILE A 110 8.73 -10.34 40.42
C ILE A 110 10.00 -10.23 41.30
N ALA A 111 11.10 -9.74 40.73
CA ALA A 111 12.33 -9.54 41.48
C ALA A 111 12.17 -8.58 42.68
N LYS A 112 11.45 -7.47 42.46
CA LYS A 112 11.13 -6.51 43.54
C LYS A 112 10.25 -7.11 44.62
N LEU A 113 9.27 -7.93 44.26
CA LEU A 113 8.41 -8.60 45.26
C LEU A 113 9.15 -9.62 46.08
N LYS A 114 10.07 -10.38 45.47
CA LYS A 114 10.93 -11.31 46.18
C LYS A 114 11.88 -10.62 47.18
N ALA A 115 12.38 -9.44 46.83
CA ALA A 115 13.25 -8.67 47.70
C ALA A 115 12.56 -8.08 48.94
N LYS A 116 11.22 -7.99 48.94
CA LYS A 116 10.42 -7.46 50.06
C LYS A 116 10.07 -8.52 51.12
N LYS A 117 10.37 -9.78 50.88
CA LYS A 117 10.21 -10.85 51.86
C LYS A 117 11.46 -10.92 52.75
#